data_4a46fc2d6b75ec3efc9b1f311a7bb01e
#
_entry.id   4a46fc2d6b75ec3efc9b1f311a7bb01e
#
_cell.length_a   1.000
_cell.length_b   1.000
_cell.length_c   1.000
_cell.angle_alpha   90.00
_cell.angle_beta   90.00
_cell.angle_gamma   90.00
#
_symmetry.space_group_name_H-M   'P 1'
#
loop_
_entity.id
_entity.type
_entity.pdbx_description
1 polymer ?
#
loop_
_entity_poly.entity_id
_entity_poly.type
_entity_poly.pdbx_seq_one_letter_code
_entity_poly.pdbx_strand_id
1 'polypeptide(L)'
;MEKYNAQIVARKILESIQEARKNMTMLNVMVLGKTGAGKSTLINNVFNEQLAETGIGKPVTDKIRAYGKEGFALTIYDTPGLELGGENALGELLKEVSAVIEKGIKSGKIEEAIHCIWYCVNTNTHRFEEAEKAFISRFLDETQKYNVPVILVLTQSISKQDARELKSEIEKENLALAQIVPVLAQDYEIDGDYTVKAYGLDLLIEIMNNVIPETVKNTLIAVQKANIEMKRQRAHAIV
;
A
#
# COMPACT_ATOMS: atom_id res chain seq x y z
N MET A 1 -46.05 -18.83 8.90
CA MET A 1 -44.57 -18.88 8.71
C MET A 1 -44.25 -18.31 7.33
N GLU A 2 -43.90 -17.02 7.27
CA GLU A 2 -43.48 -16.39 6.03
C GLU A 2 -42.20 -17.07 5.56
N LYS A 3 -42.24 -17.65 4.36
CA LYS A 3 -41.04 -18.13 3.69
C LYS A 3 -40.16 -16.89 3.46
N TYR A 4 -39.09 -16.78 4.25
CA TYR A 4 -38.06 -15.82 3.97
C TYR A 4 -37.53 -16.08 2.55
N ASN A 5 -37.92 -15.20 1.62
CA ASN A 5 -37.49 -15.32 0.25
C ASN A 5 -35.99 -14.96 0.22
N ALA A 6 -35.11 -15.93 -0.02
CA ALA A 6 -33.67 -15.74 -0.05
C ALA A 6 -33.25 -14.59 -0.98
N GLN A 7 -34.02 -14.33 -2.04
CA GLN A 7 -33.80 -13.21 -2.95
C GLN A 7 -34.05 -11.84 -2.28
N ILE A 8 -35.07 -11.72 -1.40
CA ILE A 8 -35.37 -10.49 -0.67
C ILE A 8 -34.27 -10.22 0.36
N VAL A 9 -33.79 -11.26 1.05
CA VAL A 9 -32.69 -11.15 2.02
C VAL A 9 -31.39 -10.76 1.31
N ALA A 10 -31.05 -11.42 0.20
CA ALA A 10 -29.88 -11.10 -0.59
C ALA A 10 -29.92 -9.64 -1.13
N ARG A 11 -31.08 -9.20 -1.61
CA ARG A 11 -31.27 -7.81 -2.06
C ARG A 11 -31.08 -6.79 -0.93
N LYS A 12 -31.68 -7.02 0.24
CA LYS A 12 -31.49 -6.14 1.42
C LYS A 12 -30.03 -6.09 1.89
N ILE A 13 -29.32 -7.23 1.85
CA ILE A 13 -27.90 -7.27 2.17
C ILE A 13 -27.10 -6.45 1.15
N LEU A 14 -27.38 -6.60 -0.14
CA LEU A 14 -26.71 -5.81 -1.19
C LEU A 14 -27.00 -4.30 -1.04
N GLU A 15 -28.25 -3.92 -0.77
CA GLU A 15 -28.63 -2.53 -0.52
C GLU A 15 -27.91 -1.95 0.72
N SER A 16 -27.84 -2.71 1.82
CA SER A 16 -27.13 -2.28 3.03
C SER A 16 -25.61 -2.15 2.82
N ILE A 17 -25.01 -3.04 2.01
CA ILE A 17 -23.61 -2.96 1.62
C ILE A 17 -23.36 -1.74 0.74
N GLN A 18 -24.24 -1.45 -0.21
CA GLN A 18 -24.13 -0.28 -1.07
C GLN A 18 -24.28 1.03 -0.28
N GLU A 19 -25.19 1.07 0.69
CA GLU A 19 -25.38 2.23 1.56
C GLU A 19 -24.21 2.46 2.50
N ALA A 20 -23.66 1.38 3.10
CA ALA A 20 -22.45 1.45 3.88
C ALA A 20 -21.24 1.97 3.06
N ARG A 21 -21.14 1.56 1.78
CA ARG A 21 -20.08 2.02 0.87
C ARG A 21 -20.18 3.50 0.51
N LYS A 22 -21.41 4.05 0.38
CA LYS A 22 -21.64 5.48 0.10
C LYS A 22 -21.14 6.39 1.22
N ASN A 23 -21.09 5.88 2.46
CA ASN A 23 -20.68 6.62 3.65
C ASN A 23 -19.21 6.39 4.02
N MET A 24 -18.45 5.66 3.20
CA MET A 24 -17.03 5.44 3.44
C MET A 24 -16.20 6.63 2.97
N THR A 25 -15.34 7.11 3.85
CA THR A 25 -14.33 8.12 3.50
C THR A 25 -13.25 7.51 2.61
N MET A 26 -12.84 8.20 1.55
CA MET A 26 -11.79 7.74 0.65
C MET A 26 -10.48 7.47 1.42
N LEU A 27 -9.93 6.27 1.27
CA LEU A 27 -8.61 5.91 1.77
C LEU A 27 -7.59 6.05 0.63
N ASN A 28 -6.62 6.95 0.81
CA ASN A 28 -5.57 7.20 -0.16
C ASN A 28 -4.23 6.73 0.38
N VAL A 29 -3.59 5.82 -0.32
CA VAL A 29 -2.26 5.28 0.01
C VAL A 29 -1.31 5.60 -1.12
N MET A 30 -0.16 6.20 -0.81
CA MET A 30 0.89 6.45 -1.78
C MET A 30 1.97 5.38 -1.65
N VAL A 31 2.47 4.87 -2.79
CA VAL A 31 3.49 3.82 -2.82
C VAL A 31 4.71 4.31 -3.57
N LEU A 32 5.85 4.31 -2.89
CA LEU A 32 7.15 4.78 -3.35
C LEU A 32 8.16 3.63 -3.35
N GLY A 33 9.24 3.75 -4.09
CA GLY A 33 10.36 2.82 -4.09
C GLY A 33 10.96 2.64 -5.48
N LYS A 34 12.16 2.07 -5.54
CA LYS A 34 12.91 1.82 -6.78
C LYS A 34 12.13 0.96 -7.78
N THR A 35 12.51 1.03 -9.06
CA THR A 35 12.08 0.05 -10.07
C THR A 35 12.48 -1.35 -9.58
N GLY A 36 11.56 -2.31 -9.69
CA GLY A 36 11.80 -3.68 -9.19
C GLY A 36 11.70 -3.84 -7.66
N ALA A 37 11.36 -2.81 -6.90
CA ALA A 37 11.15 -2.91 -5.47
C ALA A 37 9.87 -3.68 -5.06
N GLY A 38 9.17 -4.31 -5.97
CA GLY A 38 8.00 -5.14 -5.66
C GLY A 38 6.72 -4.36 -5.31
N LYS A 39 6.63 -3.07 -5.66
CA LYS A 39 5.44 -2.22 -5.40
C LYS A 39 4.16 -2.83 -5.94
N SER A 40 4.12 -3.16 -7.24
CA SER A 40 2.94 -3.73 -7.89
C SER A 40 2.50 -5.05 -7.27
N THR A 41 3.47 -5.93 -6.97
CA THR A 41 3.19 -7.20 -6.29
C THR A 41 2.61 -6.98 -4.90
N LEU A 42 3.16 -6.04 -4.13
CA LEU A 42 2.64 -5.66 -2.81
C LEU A 42 1.21 -5.14 -2.91
N ILE A 43 0.95 -4.17 -3.77
CA ILE A 43 -0.37 -3.57 -4.00
C ILE A 43 -1.39 -4.66 -4.35
N ASN A 44 -1.07 -5.50 -5.34
CA ASN A 44 -1.98 -6.53 -5.83
C ASN A 44 -2.32 -7.57 -4.75
N ASN A 45 -1.36 -7.94 -3.90
CA ASN A 45 -1.60 -8.92 -2.83
C ASN A 45 -2.31 -8.32 -1.61
N VAL A 46 -2.03 -7.07 -1.26
CA VAL A 46 -2.74 -6.38 -0.17
C VAL A 46 -4.20 -6.13 -0.54
N PHE A 47 -4.46 -5.70 -1.77
CA PHE A 47 -5.83 -5.35 -2.21
C PHE A 47 -6.49 -6.44 -3.05
N ASN A 48 -5.81 -7.59 -3.22
CA ASN A 48 -6.28 -8.81 -3.90
C ASN A 48 -6.85 -8.55 -5.31
N GLU A 49 -6.24 -7.65 -6.06
CA GLU A 49 -6.56 -7.33 -7.45
C GLU A 49 -5.31 -6.92 -8.21
N GLN A 50 -5.32 -7.15 -9.53
CA GLN A 50 -4.28 -6.64 -10.42
C GLN A 50 -4.49 -5.13 -10.67
N LEU A 51 -4.49 -4.32 -9.61
CA LEU A 51 -4.70 -2.88 -9.72
C LEU A 51 -3.58 -2.19 -10.50
N ALA A 52 -2.34 -2.63 -10.27
CA ALA A 52 -1.16 -2.02 -10.89
C ALA A 52 -0.93 -2.46 -12.34
N GLU A 53 -1.49 -3.61 -12.78
CA GLU A 53 -1.31 -4.13 -14.14
C GLU A 53 -2.50 -3.88 -15.07
N THR A 54 -3.72 -3.88 -14.52
CA THR A 54 -4.97 -3.81 -15.30
C THR A 54 -5.69 -2.47 -15.18
N GLY A 55 -5.35 -1.67 -14.19
CA GLY A 55 -5.96 -0.37 -13.99
C GLY A 55 -5.43 0.65 -15.01
N ILE A 56 -6.33 1.26 -15.77
CA ILE A 56 -6.03 2.50 -16.48
C ILE A 56 -5.88 3.57 -15.39
N GLY A 57 -4.68 3.65 -14.78
CA GLY A 57 -4.39 4.66 -13.76
C GLY A 57 -4.60 6.05 -14.33
N LYS A 58 -5.39 6.85 -13.63
CA LYS A 58 -5.56 8.26 -14.01
C LYS A 58 -4.27 9.01 -13.69
N PRO A 59 -3.69 9.76 -14.64
CA PRO A 59 -2.53 10.58 -14.34
C PRO A 59 -2.91 11.65 -13.29
N VAL A 60 -2.11 11.76 -12.26
CA VAL A 60 -2.21 12.78 -11.20
C VAL A 60 -1.20 13.87 -11.46
N THR A 61 0.00 13.45 -11.87
CA THR A 61 1.08 14.27 -12.40
C THR A 61 1.70 13.55 -13.60
N ASP A 62 2.77 14.07 -14.16
CA ASP A 62 3.51 13.41 -15.25
C ASP A 62 4.09 12.05 -14.81
N LYS A 63 4.37 11.90 -13.50
CA LYS A 63 5.01 10.71 -12.93
C LYS A 63 4.10 9.88 -12.02
N ILE A 64 3.09 10.47 -11.38
CA ILE A 64 2.24 9.79 -10.39
C ILE A 64 0.93 9.37 -11.04
N ARG A 65 0.54 8.11 -10.85
CA ARG A 65 -0.74 7.56 -11.30
C ARG A 65 -1.59 7.14 -10.12
N ALA A 66 -2.89 7.40 -10.19
CA ALA A 66 -3.86 6.97 -9.20
C ALA A 66 -4.71 5.83 -9.75
N TYR A 67 -4.78 4.75 -8.99
CA TYR A 67 -5.60 3.58 -9.27
C TYR A 67 -6.68 3.48 -8.20
N GLY A 68 -7.94 3.46 -8.62
CA GLY A 68 -9.07 3.22 -7.74
C GLY A 68 -9.56 1.78 -7.87
N LYS A 69 -10.12 1.25 -6.81
CA LYS A 69 -10.83 -0.02 -6.83
C LYS A 69 -12.32 0.24 -6.96
N GLU A 70 -12.96 -0.29 -8.02
CA GLU A 70 -14.39 -0.12 -8.23
C GLU A 70 -15.21 -0.68 -7.06
N GLY A 71 -16.18 0.09 -6.58
CA GLY A 71 -17.01 -0.27 -5.45
C GLY A 71 -16.35 -0.13 -4.07
N PHE A 72 -15.14 0.46 -3.99
CA PHE A 72 -14.45 0.79 -2.74
C PHE A 72 -13.98 2.23 -2.71
N ALA A 73 -14.02 2.83 -1.53
CA ALA A 73 -13.46 4.16 -1.30
C ALA A 73 -11.93 4.07 -1.09
N LEU A 74 -11.20 3.55 -2.08
CA LEU A 74 -9.76 3.32 -2.03
C LEU A 74 -9.08 3.88 -3.28
N THR A 75 -8.00 4.64 -3.09
CA THR A 75 -7.11 5.07 -4.16
C THR A 75 -5.65 4.76 -3.81
N ILE A 76 -4.94 4.14 -4.73
CA ILE A 76 -3.50 3.92 -4.64
C ILE A 76 -2.81 4.91 -5.57
N TYR A 77 -1.94 5.72 -5.02
CA TYR A 77 -1.06 6.62 -5.76
C TYR A 77 0.27 5.89 -5.97
N ASP A 78 0.46 5.36 -7.18
CA ASP A 78 1.70 4.69 -7.55
C ASP A 78 2.64 5.67 -8.24
N THR A 79 3.91 5.62 -7.83
CA THR A 79 4.97 6.40 -8.46
C THR A 79 5.78 5.50 -9.39
N PRO A 80 6.30 6.04 -10.51
CA PRO A 80 7.27 5.30 -11.29
C PRO A 80 8.45 4.91 -10.39
N GLY A 81 9.10 3.80 -10.70
CA GLY A 81 10.27 3.37 -9.94
C GLY A 81 11.29 4.50 -9.86
N LEU A 82 11.78 4.73 -8.65
CA LEU A 82 12.92 5.61 -8.42
C LEU A 82 14.12 5.05 -9.18
N GLU A 83 14.34 5.50 -10.39
CA GLU A 83 15.62 5.29 -11.03
C GLU A 83 16.56 6.32 -10.42
N LEU A 84 17.58 5.85 -9.70
CA LEU A 84 18.60 6.72 -9.10
C LEU A 84 19.51 7.36 -10.17
N GLY A 85 18.90 7.71 -11.31
CA GLY A 85 19.55 8.25 -12.52
C GLY A 85 20.04 9.69 -12.39
N GLY A 86 20.22 10.19 -11.18
CA GLY A 86 20.80 11.48 -10.88
C GLY A 86 19.99 12.32 -9.90
N GLU A 87 20.64 13.23 -9.21
CA GLU A 87 20.03 14.11 -8.19
C GLU A 87 18.84 14.92 -8.73
N ASN A 88 18.86 15.29 -10.02
CA ASN A 88 17.79 16.04 -10.66
C ASN A 88 16.47 15.24 -10.72
N ALA A 89 16.51 13.96 -11.12
CA ALA A 89 15.32 13.10 -11.24
C ALA A 89 14.67 12.83 -9.87
N LEU A 90 15.50 12.60 -8.86
CA LEU A 90 15.05 12.43 -7.47
C LEU A 90 14.42 13.72 -6.91
N GLY A 91 15.04 14.86 -7.16
CA GLY A 91 14.52 16.16 -6.74
C GLY A 91 13.18 16.52 -7.40
N GLU A 92 13.00 16.19 -8.68
CA GLU A 92 11.73 16.38 -9.39
C GLU A 92 10.62 15.49 -8.81
N LEU A 93 10.89 14.20 -8.61
CA LEU A 93 9.91 13.29 -8.02
C LEU A 93 9.50 13.74 -6.62
N LEU A 94 10.47 14.18 -5.81
CA LEU A 94 10.20 14.68 -4.47
C LEU A 94 9.27 15.92 -4.51
N LYS A 95 9.48 16.83 -5.46
CA LYS A 95 8.60 17.99 -5.68
C LYS A 95 7.19 17.56 -6.08
N GLU A 96 7.05 16.59 -6.99
CA GLU A 96 5.74 16.09 -7.41
C GLU A 96 4.99 15.38 -6.27
N VAL A 97 5.67 14.53 -5.50
CA VAL A 97 5.09 13.87 -4.33
C VAL A 97 4.63 14.88 -3.30
N SER A 98 5.50 15.84 -2.96
CA SER A 98 5.17 16.91 -2.02
C SER A 98 3.98 17.75 -2.50
N ALA A 99 3.91 18.05 -3.79
CA ALA A 99 2.81 18.82 -4.37
C ALA A 99 1.47 18.06 -4.29
N VAL A 100 1.46 16.74 -4.50
CA VAL A 100 0.24 15.90 -4.36
C VAL A 100 -0.21 15.88 -2.90
N ILE A 101 0.69 15.66 -1.96
CA ILE A 101 0.36 15.67 -0.52
C ILE A 101 -0.19 17.04 -0.11
N GLU A 102 0.51 18.11 -0.49
CA GLU A 102 0.14 19.48 -0.15
C GLU A 102 -1.23 19.87 -0.74
N LYS A 103 -1.50 19.48 -2.00
CA LYS A 103 -2.79 19.71 -2.64
C LYS A 103 -3.93 19.04 -1.87
N GLY A 104 -3.75 17.78 -1.46
CA GLY A 104 -4.73 17.05 -0.67
C GLY A 104 -5.02 17.75 0.67
N ILE A 105 -3.98 18.20 1.39
CA ILE A 105 -4.13 18.90 2.66
C ILE A 105 -4.79 20.28 2.47
N LYS A 106 -4.37 21.06 1.47
CA LYS A 106 -4.93 22.39 1.18
C LYS A 106 -6.40 22.34 0.77
N SER A 107 -6.89 21.22 0.26
CA SER A 107 -8.32 21.06 -0.07
C SER A 107 -9.22 21.12 1.17
N GLY A 108 -8.67 20.82 2.35
CA GLY A 108 -9.42 20.72 3.60
C GLY A 108 -10.37 19.51 3.65
N LYS A 109 -10.32 18.63 2.65
CA LYS A 109 -11.15 17.44 2.56
C LYS A 109 -10.32 16.20 2.84
N ILE A 110 -10.76 15.41 3.81
CA ILE A 110 -10.07 14.19 4.21
C ILE A 110 -9.95 13.19 3.04
N GLU A 111 -10.96 13.10 2.19
CA GLU A 111 -11.00 12.19 1.03
C GLU A 111 -10.01 12.55 -0.09
N GLU A 112 -9.43 13.74 -0.06
CA GLU A 112 -8.41 14.18 -1.02
C GLU A 112 -6.98 14.08 -0.43
N ALA A 113 -6.85 13.90 0.89
CA ALA A 113 -5.56 13.78 1.56
C ALA A 113 -4.91 12.41 1.33
N ILE A 114 -3.59 12.36 1.33
CA ILE A 114 -2.82 11.11 1.44
C ILE A 114 -2.79 10.72 2.93
N HIS A 115 -3.21 9.47 3.24
CA HIS A 115 -3.37 9.00 4.61
C HIS A 115 -2.20 8.18 5.12
N CYS A 116 -1.48 7.53 4.21
CA CYS A 116 -0.31 6.72 4.52
C CYS A 116 0.59 6.60 3.30
N ILE A 117 1.89 6.50 3.54
CA ILE A 117 2.89 6.28 2.50
C ILE A 117 3.60 4.96 2.77
N TRP A 118 3.69 4.09 1.77
CA TRP A 118 4.53 2.90 1.80
C TRP A 118 5.78 3.16 0.98
N TYR A 119 6.93 3.15 1.64
CA TYR A 119 8.21 3.20 0.97
C TYR A 119 8.78 1.78 0.84
N CYS A 120 8.85 1.26 -0.38
CA CYS A 120 9.25 -0.11 -0.67
C CYS A 120 10.77 -0.21 -0.92
N VAL A 121 11.43 -1.06 -0.15
CA VAL A 121 12.83 -1.44 -0.30
C VAL A 121 12.93 -2.93 -0.56
N ASN A 122 13.66 -3.35 -1.60
CA ASN A 122 13.83 -4.75 -1.93
C ASN A 122 14.87 -5.39 -1.00
N THR A 123 14.48 -6.38 -0.21
CA THR A 123 15.38 -7.10 0.71
C THR A 123 16.49 -7.87 -0.01
N ASN A 124 16.22 -8.37 -1.23
CA ASN A 124 17.21 -9.16 -1.99
C ASN A 124 18.43 -8.35 -2.45
N THR A 125 18.39 -7.03 -2.39
CA THR A 125 19.57 -6.21 -2.67
C THR A 125 20.61 -6.28 -1.56
N HIS A 126 20.22 -6.77 -0.37
CA HIS A 126 21.05 -6.89 0.84
C HIS A 126 21.77 -5.60 1.25
N ARG A 127 21.34 -4.45 0.74
CA ARG A 127 21.97 -3.15 1.00
C ARG A 127 20.95 -2.03 0.99
N PHE A 128 21.08 -1.18 1.97
CA PHE A 128 20.43 0.12 1.99
C PHE A 128 21.45 1.13 1.46
N GLU A 129 21.39 1.39 0.14
CA GLU A 129 22.38 2.22 -0.55
C GLU A 129 22.38 3.66 -0.03
N GLU A 130 23.54 4.31 0.00
CA GLU A 130 23.70 5.69 0.47
C GLU A 130 22.79 6.68 -0.27
N ALA A 131 22.62 6.51 -1.59
CA ALA A 131 21.71 7.35 -2.38
C ALA A 131 20.24 7.16 -1.96
N GLU A 132 19.84 5.95 -1.55
CA GLU A 132 18.51 5.65 -1.06
C GLU A 132 18.30 6.20 0.35
N LYS A 133 19.29 6.08 1.23
CA LYS A 133 19.28 6.71 2.56
C LYS A 133 19.11 8.22 2.45
N ALA A 134 19.94 8.86 1.62
CA ALA A 134 19.87 10.31 1.40
C ALA A 134 18.50 10.75 0.86
N PHE A 135 17.92 9.98 -0.08
CA PHE A 135 16.61 10.27 -0.62
C PHE A 135 15.51 10.13 0.45
N ILE A 136 15.49 9.02 1.19
CA ILE A 136 14.48 8.79 2.24
C ILE A 136 14.59 9.85 3.33
N SER A 137 15.79 10.16 3.80
CA SER A 137 16.00 11.21 4.81
C SER A 137 15.42 12.55 4.33
N ARG A 138 15.82 12.98 3.14
CA ARG A 138 15.29 14.22 2.55
C ARG A 138 13.78 14.18 2.33
N PHE A 139 13.24 13.05 1.89
CA PHE A 139 11.80 12.85 1.72
C PHE A 139 11.05 12.99 3.04
N LEU A 140 11.55 12.37 4.10
CA LEU A 140 10.96 12.47 5.44
C LEU A 140 11.02 13.90 5.97
N ASP A 141 12.14 14.57 5.83
CA ASP A 141 12.30 15.98 6.25
C ASP A 141 11.32 16.91 5.54
N GLU A 142 11.15 16.75 4.22
CA GLU A 142 10.22 17.57 3.44
C GLU A 142 8.75 17.24 3.72
N THR A 143 8.42 16.00 4.07
CA THR A 143 7.04 15.56 4.29
C THR A 143 6.61 15.60 5.76
N GLN A 144 7.54 15.73 6.69
CA GLN A 144 7.27 15.78 8.14
C GLN A 144 6.23 16.85 8.52
N LYS A 145 6.30 18.02 7.88
CA LYS A 145 5.34 19.12 8.10
C LYS A 145 3.88 18.75 7.78
N TYR A 146 3.67 17.72 6.97
CA TYR A 146 2.34 17.25 6.57
C TYR A 146 1.77 16.18 7.50
N ASN A 147 2.60 15.65 8.39
CA ASN A 147 2.22 14.62 9.37
C ASN A 147 1.59 13.37 8.73
N VAL A 148 2.02 13.02 7.51
CA VAL A 148 1.61 11.79 6.83
C VAL A 148 2.53 10.65 7.26
N PRO A 149 2.00 9.57 7.86
CA PRO A 149 2.83 8.46 8.33
C PRO A 149 3.47 7.72 7.15
N VAL A 150 4.78 7.43 7.30
CA VAL A 150 5.55 6.65 6.32
C VAL A 150 5.91 5.30 6.94
N ILE A 151 5.47 4.22 6.31
CA ILE A 151 5.83 2.84 6.64
C ILE A 151 6.87 2.38 5.62
N LEU A 152 8.07 1.99 6.07
CA LEU A 152 9.07 1.37 5.21
C LEU A 152 8.76 -0.12 5.11
N VAL A 153 8.50 -0.59 3.88
CA VAL A 153 8.16 -1.99 3.60
C VAL A 153 9.35 -2.67 2.97
N LEU A 154 9.95 -3.62 3.70
CA LEU A 154 10.98 -4.50 3.17
C LEU A 154 10.31 -5.59 2.34
N THR A 155 10.24 -5.38 1.04
CA THR A 155 9.58 -6.29 0.09
C THR A 155 10.48 -7.45 -0.30
N GLN A 156 9.89 -8.48 -0.91
CA GLN A 156 10.62 -9.67 -1.38
C GLN A 156 11.47 -10.30 -0.27
N SER A 157 11.02 -10.24 0.98
CA SER A 157 11.71 -10.76 2.16
C SER A 157 11.66 -12.29 2.21
N ILE A 158 12.34 -12.95 1.26
CA ILE A 158 12.41 -14.42 1.14
C ILE A 158 13.14 -15.00 2.37
N SER A 159 14.29 -14.43 2.72
CA SER A 159 15.04 -14.76 3.93
C SER A 159 14.60 -13.86 5.08
N LYS A 160 14.01 -14.45 6.12
CA LYS A 160 13.65 -13.72 7.35
C LYS A 160 14.88 -13.22 8.11
N GLN A 161 16.05 -13.85 7.93
CA GLN A 161 17.29 -13.41 8.53
C GLN A 161 17.78 -12.12 7.86
N ASP A 162 17.89 -12.12 6.52
CA ASP A 162 18.35 -10.96 5.75
C ASP A 162 17.41 -9.76 5.98
N ALA A 163 16.11 -10.02 6.04
CA ALA A 163 15.13 -8.99 6.35
C ALA A 163 15.33 -8.37 7.75
N ARG A 164 15.69 -9.18 8.77
CA ARG A 164 16.00 -8.67 10.11
C ARG A 164 17.29 -7.87 10.14
N GLU A 165 18.32 -8.34 9.43
CA GLU A 165 19.61 -7.66 9.33
C GLU A 165 19.45 -6.30 8.66
N LEU A 166 18.79 -6.25 7.50
CA LEU A 166 18.50 -5.01 6.78
C LEU A 166 17.63 -4.06 7.61
N LYS A 167 16.59 -4.58 8.29
CA LYS A 167 15.78 -3.79 9.22
C LYS A 167 16.65 -3.16 10.30
N SER A 168 17.51 -3.93 10.94
CA SER A 168 18.42 -3.43 11.99
C SER A 168 19.41 -2.39 11.47
N GLU A 169 19.86 -2.51 10.22
CA GLU A 169 20.70 -1.51 9.57
C GLU A 169 19.95 -0.19 9.38
N ILE A 170 18.71 -0.25 8.85
CA ILE A 170 17.90 0.94 8.63
C ILE A 170 17.50 1.60 9.96
N GLU A 171 17.22 0.83 11.00
CA GLU A 171 16.88 1.37 12.34
C GLU A 171 18.00 2.22 12.94
N LYS A 172 19.26 1.95 12.61
CA LYS A 172 20.42 2.74 13.05
C LYS A 172 20.44 4.16 12.46
N GLU A 173 19.81 4.35 11.32
CA GLU A 173 19.72 5.66 10.66
C GLU A 173 18.76 6.62 11.37
N ASN A 174 17.99 6.15 12.37
CA ASN A 174 17.03 6.93 13.15
C ASN A 174 16.05 7.77 12.30
N LEU A 175 15.60 7.22 11.18
CA LEU A 175 14.65 7.87 10.28
C LEU A 175 13.28 8.02 10.94
N ALA A 176 12.58 9.13 10.67
CA ALA A 176 11.24 9.41 11.19
C ALA A 176 10.16 8.55 10.51
N LEU A 177 10.30 7.23 10.59
CA LEU A 177 9.37 6.24 10.05
C LEU A 177 8.34 5.84 11.10
N ALA A 178 7.10 5.57 10.67
CA ALA A 178 6.09 4.98 11.54
C ALA A 178 6.48 3.57 11.96
N GLN A 179 7.00 2.77 11.02
CA GLN A 179 7.48 1.41 11.26
C GLN A 179 8.27 0.87 10.07
N ILE A 180 9.07 -0.19 10.30
CA ILE A 180 9.74 -0.99 9.25
C ILE A 180 9.16 -2.39 9.28
N VAL A 181 8.59 -2.84 8.15
CA VAL A 181 7.83 -4.09 8.05
C VAL A 181 8.39 -4.99 6.95
N PRO A 182 8.98 -6.15 7.31
CA PRO A 182 9.34 -7.18 6.33
C PRO A 182 8.10 -7.86 5.75
N VAL A 183 8.05 -7.98 4.43
CA VAL A 183 6.92 -8.59 3.70
C VAL A 183 7.41 -9.49 2.58
N LEU A 184 6.90 -10.71 2.53
CA LEU A 184 6.85 -11.57 1.35
C LEU A 184 5.39 -11.61 0.89
N ALA A 185 5.07 -10.84 -0.16
CA ALA A 185 3.67 -10.61 -0.55
C ALA A 185 2.98 -11.82 -1.18
N GLN A 186 3.74 -12.76 -1.73
CA GLN A 186 3.26 -14.01 -2.31
C GLN A 186 4.21 -15.16 -1.99
N ASP A 187 3.72 -16.39 -2.08
CA ASP A 187 4.55 -17.58 -1.92
C ASP A 187 5.72 -17.55 -2.92
N TYR A 188 6.89 -17.96 -2.47
CA TYR A 188 8.10 -18.03 -3.28
C TYR A 188 8.66 -19.45 -3.30
N GLU A 189 8.79 -20.02 -4.49
CA GLU A 189 9.30 -21.37 -4.70
C GLU A 189 10.81 -21.32 -4.93
N ILE A 190 11.56 -22.14 -4.18
CA ILE A 190 13.01 -22.30 -4.30
C ILE A 190 13.27 -23.68 -4.91
N ASP A 191 13.86 -23.69 -6.12
CA ASP A 191 14.33 -24.91 -6.84
C ASP A 191 13.27 -26.02 -7.00
N GLY A 192 11.99 -25.68 -6.94
CA GLY A 192 10.88 -26.63 -7.11
C GLY A 192 10.56 -27.49 -5.87
N ASP A 193 11.44 -27.52 -4.87
CA ASP A 193 11.33 -28.43 -3.72
C ASP A 193 10.88 -27.74 -2.42
N TYR A 194 11.10 -26.44 -2.31
CA TYR A 194 10.80 -25.69 -1.09
C TYR A 194 10.08 -24.38 -1.37
N THR A 195 8.96 -24.19 -0.69
CA THR A 195 8.16 -22.95 -0.80
C THR A 195 8.24 -22.13 0.47
N VAL A 196 8.75 -20.91 0.36
CA VAL A 196 8.62 -19.91 1.41
C VAL A 196 7.23 -19.30 1.32
N LYS A 197 6.44 -19.48 2.37
CA LYS A 197 5.07 -18.94 2.42
C LYS A 197 5.06 -17.43 2.59
N ALA A 198 4.12 -16.77 1.94
CA ALA A 198 3.84 -15.35 2.10
C ALA A 198 3.64 -14.99 3.58
N TYR A 199 4.14 -13.80 3.98
CA TYR A 199 4.00 -13.30 5.36
C TYR A 199 4.14 -11.79 5.40
N GLY A 200 3.74 -11.19 6.53
CA GLY A 200 3.95 -9.78 6.83
C GLY A 200 2.85 -8.85 6.30
N LEU A 201 1.97 -9.30 5.40
CA LEU A 201 0.85 -8.48 4.90
C LEU A 201 -0.13 -8.11 6.01
N ASP A 202 -0.47 -9.06 6.88
CA ASP A 202 -1.39 -8.81 8.00
C ASP A 202 -0.81 -7.78 8.98
N LEU A 203 0.49 -7.89 9.27
CA LEU A 203 1.20 -6.92 10.11
C LEU A 203 1.26 -5.53 9.47
N LEU A 204 1.50 -5.45 8.14
CA LEU A 204 1.48 -4.17 7.43
C LEU A 204 0.11 -3.49 7.54
N ILE A 205 -0.97 -4.25 7.38
CA ILE A 205 -2.34 -3.73 7.50
C ILE A 205 -2.65 -3.32 8.94
N GLU A 206 -2.22 -4.09 9.94
CA GLU A 206 -2.37 -3.74 11.36
C GLU A 206 -1.66 -2.41 11.68
N ILE A 207 -0.40 -2.27 11.28
CA ILE A 207 0.37 -1.04 11.48
C ILE A 207 -0.29 0.13 10.75
N MET A 208 -0.70 -0.06 9.49
CA MET A 208 -1.42 0.95 8.74
C MET A 208 -2.68 1.41 9.48
N ASN A 209 -3.48 0.47 10.00
CA ASN A 209 -4.69 0.79 10.78
C ASN A 209 -4.39 1.60 12.06
N ASN A 210 -3.22 1.43 12.65
CA ASN A 210 -2.83 2.16 13.85
C ASN A 210 -2.38 3.61 13.57
N VAL A 211 -1.87 3.88 12.36
CA VAL A 211 -1.27 5.18 12.02
C VAL A 211 -2.17 6.08 11.17
N ILE A 212 -3.18 5.54 10.48
CA ILE A 212 -4.11 6.34 9.68
C ILE A 212 -5.18 7.03 10.54
N PRO A 213 -5.78 8.14 10.05
CA PRO A 213 -6.88 8.81 10.76
C PRO A 213 -8.08 7.88 11.01
N GLU A 214 -8.74 8.05 12.15
CA GLU A 214 -9.92 7.24 12.55
C GLU A 214 -11.03 7.23 11.48
N THR A 215 -11.22 8.36 10.83
CA THR A 215 -12.26 8.55 9.80
C THR A 215 -12.14 7.62 8.59
N VAL A 216 -10.92 7.13 8.28
CA VAL A 216 -10.68 6.22 7.15
C VAL A 216 -10.47 4.76 7.56
N LYS A 217 -10.40 4.45 8.86
CA LYS A 217 -10.19 3.07 9.36
C LYS A 217 -11.31 2.12 8.94
N ASN A 218 -12.55 2.59 8.96
CA ASN A 218 -13.69 1.78 8.52
C ASN A 218 -13.57 1.37 7.06
N THR A 219 -13.02 2.24 6.21
CA THR A 219 -12.75 1.92 4.80
C THR A 219 -11.69 0.83 4.67
N LEU A 220 -10.58 0.92 5.42
CA LEU A 220 -9.54 -0.10 5.42
C LEU A 220 -10.11 -1.47 5.84
N ILE A 221 -10.88 -1.51 6.92
CA ILE A 221 -11.53 -2.74 7.42
C ILE A 221 -12.46 -3.34 6.38
N ALA A 222 -13.26 -2.52 5.70
CA ALA A 222 -14.20 -2.98 4.68
C ALA A 222 -13.47 -3.56 3.45
N VAL A 223 -12.38 -2.92 3.00
CA VAL A 223 -11.53 -3.42 1.92
C VAL A 223 -10.92 -4.77 2.28
N GLN A 224 -10.41 -4.94 3.51
CA GLN A 224 -9.83 -6.20 3.96
C GLN A 224 -10.87 -7.33 4.07
N LYS A 225 -12.05 -7.05 4.61
CA LYS A 225 -13.15 -8.03 4.66
C LYS A 225 -13.55 -8.51 3.27
N ALA A 226 -13.69 -7.61 2.31
CA ALA A 226 -14.00 -7.98 0.92
C ALA A 226 -12.91 -8.82 0.28
N ASN A 227 -11.64 -8.53 0.57
CA ASN A 227 -10.49 -9.31 0.07
C ASN A 227 -10.50 -10.74 0.63
N ILE A 228 -10.80 -10.92 1.91
CA ILE A 228 -10.92 -12.25 2.54
C ILE A 228 -12.05 -13.05 1.88
N GLU A 229 -13.20 -12.43 1.67
CA GLU A 229 -14.36 -13.10 1.04
C GLU A 229 -14.05 -13.52 -0.41
N MET A 230 -13.41 -12.66 -1.19
CA MET A 230 -12.99 -13.02 -2.56
C MET A 230 -11.95 -14.15 -2.59
N LYS A 231 -11.01 -14.18 -1.63
CA LYS A 231 -10.06 -15.30 -1.50
C LYS A 231 -10.78 -16.62 -1.20
N ARG A 232 -11.79 -16.60 -0.31
CA ARG A 232 -12.62 -17.78 0.01
C ARG A 232 -13.38 -18.28 -1.21
N GLN A 233 -14.04 -17.38 -1.95
CA GLN A 233 -14.81 -17.76 -3.15
C GLN A 233 -13.93 -18.37 -4.23
N ARG A 234 -12.72 -17.82 -4.46
CA ARG A 234 -11.75 -18.40 -5.41
C ARG A 234 -11.27 -19.79 -4.97
N ALA A 235 -11.02 -19.98 -3.68
CA ALA A 235 -10.62 -21.29 -3.15
C ALA A 235 -11.72 -22.34 -3.34
N HIS A 236 -13.00 -21.97 -3.17
CA HIS A 236 -14.14 -22.86 -3.43
C HIS A 236 -14.39 -23.16 -4.91
N ALA A 237 -13.97 -22.28 -5.83
CA ALA A 237 -14.12 -22.49 -7.28
C ALA A 237 -13.06 -23.42 -7.89
N ILE A 238 -12.00 -23.75 -7.15
CA ILE A 238 -10.89 -24.62 -7.59
C ILE A 238 -11.09 -26.07 -7.11
N VAL A 239 -12.05 -26.32 -6.21
CA VAL A 239 -12.46 -27.65 -5.73
C VAL A 239 -13.65 -28.16 -6.51
#